data_51f441ca7b6ada60011e07a21652bcff
#
_entry.id   51f441ca7b6ada60011e07a21652bcff
#
_cell.length_a   1.000
_cell.length_b   1.000
_cell.length_c   1.000
_cell.angle_alpha   90.00
_cell.angle_beta   90.00
_cell.angle_gamma   90.00
#
_symmetry.space_group_name_H-M   'P 1'
#
loop_
_entity.id
_entity.type
_entity.pdbx_description
1 polymer ?
#
loop_
_entity_poly.entity_id
_entity_poly.type
_entity_poly.pdbx_seq_one_letter_code
_entity_poly.pdbx_strand_id
1 'polypeptide(L)'
;GREGLYNYPGTTKDFEDNSERFIFFARGALEVIEKLKVHPDVIHCNDWQTGLVPVYLKTAYASKEGFRNTKVIQTVHNLVYQGHFGQSDMNLTGLDRSLFNWKHLEFYRKLNFLKGGIVFSDAISTVSKTYAEEIQTAECGEGLEGVLKERSKDLWGILNGIDYTIWNPETDKCIIANYGMKKLGGKQLCKKSLQRTYKLPERDVPIIGMITRLAEQKGLD
;
A
#
# COMPACT_ATOMS: atom_id res chain seq x y z
N GLY A 1 -5.59 -17.24 -15.91
CA GLY A 1 -5.64 -16.12 -15.00
C GLY A 1 -6.25 -14.91 -15.69
N ARG A 2 -6.69 -13.93 -14.92
CA ARG A 2 -7.21 -12.67 -15.49
C ARG A 2 -6.03 -11.77 -15.85
N GLU A 3 -6.15 -11.05 -16.98
CA GLU A 3 -5.31 -9.89 -17.22
C GLU A 3 -5.76 -8.76 -16.28
N GLY A 4 -4.84 -8.16 -15.56
CA GLY A 4 -5.11 -7.15 -14.54
C GLY A 4 -5.38 -7.75 -13.15
N LEU A 5 -4.90 -7.05 -12.13
CA LEU A 5 -4.98 -7.53 -10.75
C LEU A 5 -6.29 -7.09 -10.08
N TYR A 6 -6.70 -5.86 -10.26
CA TYR A 6 -7.87 -5.25 -9.61
C TYR A 6 -8.93 -4.79 -10.61
N ASN A 7 -8.49 -4.29 -11.76
CA ASN A 7 -9.31 -3.62 -12.75
C ASN A 7 -9.36 -4.42 -14.04
N TYR A 8 -10.43 -4.20 -14.82
CA TYR A 8 -10.48 -4.66 -16.21
C TYR A 8 -9.35 -4.00 -17.00
N PRO A 9 -8.63 -4.76 -17.86
CA PRO A 9 -7.50 -4.25 -18.62
C PRO A 9 -7.82 -2.97 -19.39
N GLY A 10 -6.95 -1.96 -19.28
CA GLY A 10 -7.12 -0.68 -19.97
C GLY A 10 -8.24 0.22 -19.42
N THR A 11 -8.83 -0.12 -18.27
CA THR A 11 -9.89 0.67 -17.64
C THR A 11 -9.57 1.01 -16.18
N THR A 12 -10.33 1.93 -15.59
CA THR A 12 -10.34 2.21 -14.14
C THR A 12 -11.43 1.43 -13.40
N LYS A 13 -12.23 0.59 -14.12
CA LYS A 13 -13.32 -0.17 -13.54
C LYS A 13 -12.79 -1.40 -12.83
N ASP A 14 -13.07 -1.51 -11.53
CA ASP A 14 -12.74 -2.66 -10.71
C ASP A 14 -13.53 -3.91 -11.14
N PHE A 15 -12.93 -5.09 -10.90
CA PHE A 15 -13.69 -6.32 -11.01
C PHE A 15 -14.78 -6.38 -9.94
N GLU A 16 -15.99 -6.77 -10.35
CA GLU A 16 -17.17 -6.79 -9.47
C GLU A 16 -17.03 -7.80 -8.32
N ASP A 17 -16.23 -8.85 -8.50
CA ASP A 17 -15.95 -9.90 -7.51
C ASP A 17 -14.69 -9.63 -6.66
N ASN A 18 -14.16 -8.42 -6.65
CA ASN A 18 -12.96 -8.12 -5.85
C ASN A 18 -13.15 -8.37 -4.36
N SER A 19 -14.34 -8.10 -3.79
CA SER A 19 -14.61 -8.39 -2.40
C SER A 19 -14.46 -9.89 -2.09
N GLU A 20 -15.11 -10.75 -2.88
CA GLU A 20 -15.04 -12.21 -2.72
C GLU A 20 -13.60 -12.73 -2.89
N ARG A 21 -12.89 -12.24 -3.90
CA ARG A 21 -11.50 -12.63 -4.19
C ARG A 21 -10.57 -12.34 -3.02
N PHE A 22 -10.65 -11.14 -2.44
CA PHE A 22 -9.76 -10.74 -1.36
C PHE A 22 -10.21 -11.23 0.01
N ILE A 23 -11.50 -11.51 0.21
CA ILE A 23 -11.98 -12.32 1.34
C ILE A 23 -11.40 -13.72 1.27
N PHE A 24 -11.51 -14.38 0.11
CA PHE A 24 -10.94 -15.72 -0.11
C PHE A 24 -9.42 -15.72 0.10
N PHE A 25 -8.72 -14.71 -0.44
CA PHE A 25 -7.27 -14.57 -0.26
C PHE A 25 -6.88 -14.44 1.21
N ALA A 26 -7.54 -13.55 1.96
CA ALA A 26 -7.21 -13.31 3.37
C ALA A 26 -7.44 -14.56 4.24
N ARG A 27 -8.55 -15.26 4.02
CA ARG A 27 -8.83 -16.53 4.72
C ARG A 27 -7.90 -17.64 4.27
N GLY A 28 -7.71 -17.79 2.95
CA GLY A 28 -6.84 -18.80 2.37
C GLY A 28 -5.40 -18.70 2.87
N ALA A 29 -4.87 -17.51 3.03
CA ALA A 29 -3.53 -17.29 3.59
C ALA A 29 -3.42 -17.85 5.01
N LEU A 30 -4.40 -17.59 5.88
CA LEU A 30 -4.41 -18.11 7.25
C LEU A 30 -4.63 -19.63 7.29
N GLU A 31 -5.51 -20.17 6.45
CA GLU A 31 -5.72 -21.62 6.32
C GLU A 31 -4.45 -22.35 5.87
N VAL A 32 -3.69 -21.77 4.92
CA VAL A 32 -2.41 -22.34 4.47
C VAL A 32 -1.40 -22.37 5.61
N ILE A 33 -1.25 -21.25 6.36
CA ILE A 33 -0.36 -21.17 7.51
C ILE A 33 -0.72 -22.26 8.54
N GLU A 34 -2.00 -22.42 8.85
CA GLU A 34 -2.50 -23.43 9.80
C GLU A 34 -2.24 -24.86 9.30
N LYS A 35 -2.56 -25.15 8.04
CA LYS A 35 -2.38 -26.48 7.44
C LYS A 35 -0.91 -26.90 7.36
N LEU A 36 -0.03 -25.96 7.07
CA LEU A 36 1.41 -26.18 7.05
C LEU A 36 2.02 -26.20 8.44
N LYS A 37 1.23 -25.98 9.50
CA LYS A 37 1.69 -25.91 10.90
C LYS A 37 2.82 -24.89 11.08
N VAL A 38 2.76 -23.78 10.34
CA VAL A 38 3.67 -22.65 10.54
C VAL A 38 3.17 -21.84 11.72
N HIS A 39 4.05 -21.47 12.62
CA HIS A 39 3.75 -20.64 13.79
C HIS A 39 4.47 -19.27 13.62
N PRO A 40 3.91 -18.31 12.87
CA PRO A 40 4.58 -17.05 12.63
C PRO A 40 4.54 -16.17 13.88
N ASP A 41 5.67 -15.54 14.20
CA ASP A 41 5.72 -14.50 15.23
C ASP A 41 5.00 -13.23 14.75
N VAL A 42 5.15 -12.90 13.45
CA VAL A 42 4.57 -11.71 12.82
C VAL A 42 3.97 -12.05 11.47
N ILE A 43 2.76 -11.54 11.20
CA ILE A 43 2.17 -11.48 9.88
C ILE A 43 2.19 -10.02 9.41
N HIS A 44 2.83 -9.76 8.28
CA HIS A 44 2.92 -8.44 7.69
C HIS A 44 1.93 -8.28 6.54
N CYS A 45 0.93 -7.47 6.76
CA CYS A 45 -0.15 -7.14 5.84
C CYS A 45 0.14 -5.84 5.09
N ASN A 46 -0.24 -5.77 3.82
CA ASN A 46 0.00 -4.60 2.97
C ASN A 46 -1.31 -4.19 2.28
N ASP A 47 -1.70 -2.93 2.48
CA ASP A 47 -2.86 -2.29 1.89
C ASP A 47 -4.19 -3.02 2.16
N TRP A 48 -5.26 -2.59 1.50
CA TRP A 48 -6.61 -3.10 1.69
C TRP A 48 -6.78 -4.58 1.31
N GLN A 49 -5.97 -5.07 0.38
CA GLN A 49 -6.06 -6.45 -0.11
C GLN A 49 -5.84 -7.48 1.00
N THR A 50 -5.06 -7.12 1.99
CA THR A 50 -4.78 -7.95 3.17
C THR A 50 -5.49 -7.45 4.43
N GLY A 51 -6.29 -6.39 4.33
CA GLY A 51 -6.89 -5.71 5.47
C GLY A 51 -7.83 -6.58 6.34
N LEU A 52 -8.37 -7.68 5.80
CA LEU A 52 -9.15 -8.62 6.58
C LEU A 52 -8.31 -9.66 7.35
N VAL A 53 -7.03 -9.84 7.03
CA VAL A 53 -6.16 -10.80 7.75
C VAL A 53 -6.05 -10.45 9.23
N PRO A 54 -5.78 -9.19 9.64
CA PRO A 54 -5.79 -8.81 11.05
C PRO A 54 -7.14 -9.06 11.74
N VAL A 55 -8.24 -8.79 11.03
CA VAL A 55 -9.59 -9.01 11.55
C VAL A 55 -9.81 -10.49 11.87
N TYR A 56 -9.54 -11.37 10.90
CA TYR A 56 -9.66 -12.81 11.10
C TYR A 56 -8.75 -13.30 12.23
N LEU A 57 -7.51 -12.84 12.27
CA LEU A 57 -6.54 -13.27 13.27
C LEU A 57 -6.98 -12.94 14.69
N LYS A 58 -7.57 -11.75 14.88
CA LYS A 58 -8.03 -11.29 16.21
C LYS A 58 -9.45 -11.77 16.57
N THR A 59 -10.15 -12.44 15.65
CA THR A 59 -11.51 -12.95 15.85
C THR A 59 -11.59 -14.46 15.61
N ALA A 60 -11.85 -14.90 14.39
CA ALA A 60 -12.09 -16.31 14.05
C ALA A 60 -10.90 -17.25 14.33
N TYR A 61 -9.67 -16.72 14.29
CA TYR A 61 -8.45 -17.48 14.52
C TYR A 61 -7.80 -17.22 15.89
N ALA A 62 -8.36 -16.33 16.71
CA ALA A 62 -7.77 -15.89 17.98
C ALA A 62 -7.49 -17.04 18.98
N SER A 63 -8.32 -18.05 18.97
CA SER A 63 -8.19 -19.24 19.86
C SER A 63 -7.31 -20.34 19.28
N LYS A 64 -6.93 -20.29 18.01
CA LYS A 64 -6.16 -21.33 17.36
C LYS A 64 -4.71 -21.28 17.84
N GLU A 65 -4.16 -22.44 18.22
CA GLU A 65 -2.85 -22.58 18.86
C GLU A 65 -1.73 -21.94 18.02
N GLY A 66 -1.75 -22.14 16.70
CA GLY A 66 -0.73 -21.60 15.79
C GLY A 66 -0.67 -20.07 15.69
N PHE A 67 -1.71 -19.37 16.15
CA PHE A 67 -1.82 -17.92 16.03
C PHE A 67 -1.89 -17.16 17.36
N ARG A 68 -1.91 -17.88 18.48
CA ARG A 68 -2.13 -17.27 19.81
C ARG A 68 -1.17 -16.12 20.14
N ASN A 69 0.07 -16.22 19.71
CA ASN A 69 1.11 -15.21 19.98
C ASN A 69 1.47 -14.36 18.75
N THR A 70 0.83 -14.62 17.61
CA THR A 70 1.13 -13.93 16.36
C THR A 70 0.73 -12.46 16.42
N LYS A 71 1.67 -11.58 16.10
CA LYS A 71 1.44 -10.15 15.92
C LYS A 71 1.16 -9.80 14.47
N VAL A 72 0.45 -8.71 14.26
CA VAL A 72 0.12 -8.25 12.90
C VAL A 72 0.58 -6.82 12.71
N ILE A 73 1.26 -6.59 11.61
CA ILE A 73 1.60 -5.25 11.12
C ILE A 73 0.78 -4.97 9.87
N GLN A 74 0.11 -3.83 9.82
CA GLN A 74 -0.58 -3.34 8.62
C GLN A 74 0.19 -2.17 8.03
N THR A 75 0.74 -2.34 6.82
CA THR A 75 1.36 -1.24 6.06
C THR A 75 0.33 -0.61 5.12
N VAL A 76 0.25 0.72 5.16
CA VAL A 76 -0.56 1.54 4.25
C VAL A 76 0.39 2.25 3.28
N HIS A 77 0.37 1.84 2.01
CA HIS A 77 1.18 2.49 0.98
C HIS A 77 0.47 3.69 0.37
N ASN A 78 -0.87 3.60 0.26
CA ASN A 78 -1.69 4.69 -0.25
C ASN A 78 -3.10 4.61 0.34
N LEU A 79 -3.44 5.57 1.20
CA LEU A 79 -4.70 5.60 1.95
C LEU A 79 -5.95 5.83 1.08
N VAL A 80 -5.79 6.35 -0.13
CA VAL A 80 -6.89 6.55 -1.10
C VAL A 80 -7.55 5.22 -1.48
N TYR A 81 -6.77 4.13 -1.50
CA TYR A 81 -7.27 2.80 -1.86
C TYR A 81 -7.61 2.00 -0.61
N GLN A 82 -8.90 1.91 -0.29
CA GLN A 82 -9.36 1.36 0.98
C GLN A 82 -10.08 0.01 0.86
N GLY A 83 -10.45 -0.42 -0.35
CA GLY A 83 -11.25 -1.63 -0.54
C GLY A 83 -12.65 -1.46 0.04
N HIS A 84 -13.43 -0.57 -0.57
CA HIS A 84 -14.82 -0.31 -0.21
C HIS A 84 -15.75 -1.26 -0.95
N PHE A 85 -16.59 -1.98 -0.20
CA PHE A 85 -17.53 -2.96 -0.76
C PHE A 85 -18.93 -2.78 -0.16
N GLY A 86 -19.92 -3.41 -0.79
CA GLY A 86 -21.29 -3.34 -0.32
C GLY A 86 -21.48 -3.96 1.08
N GLN A 87 -22.44 -3.46 1.85
CA GLN A 87 -22.78 -4.04 3.15
C GLN A 87 -23.16 -5.53 3.05
N SER A 88 -23.75 -5.96 1.94
CA SER A 88 -24.09 -7.37 1.65
C SER A 88 -22.88 -8.29 1.73
N ASP A 89 -21.71 -7.79 1.34
CA ASP A 89 -20.48 -8.56 1.28
C ASP A 89 -19.93 -8.92 2.67
N MET A 90 -20.46 -8.28 3.73
CA MET A 90 -20.20 -8.70 5.09
C MET A 90 -20.54 -10.18 5.32
N ASN A 91 -21.59 -10.69 4.68
CA ASN A 91 -21.96 -12.10 4.78
C ASN A 91 -20.91 -13.04 4.16
N LEU A 92 -20.23 -12.60 3.09
CA LEU A 92 -19.18 -13.38 2.43
C LEU A 92 -17.95 -13.56 3.33
N THR A 93 -17.72 -12.60 4.23
CA THR A 93 -16.57 -12.66 5.15
C THR A 93 -16.66 -13.82 6.13
N GLY A 94 -17.87 -14.26 6.48
CA GLY A 94 -18.11 -15.22 7.56
C GLY A 94 -17.78 -14.69 8.96
N LEU A 95 -17.54 -13.39 9.09
CA LEU A 95 -17.32 -12.71 10.36
C LEU A 95 -18.69 -12.38 11.03
N ASP A 96 -18.66 -12.21 12.34
CA ASP A 96 -19.86 -11.79 13.08
C ASP A 96 -20.35 -10.41 12.59
N ARG A 97 -21.65 -10.29 12.34
CA ARG A 97 -22.26 -9.04 11.85
C ARG A 97 -22.12 -7.87 12.81
N SER A 98 -21.89 -8.11 14.10
CA SER A 98 -21.60 -7.07 15.08
C SER A 98 -20.32 -6.29 14.75
N LEU A 99 -19.41 -6.85 13.93
CA LEU A 99 -18.21 -6.15 13.44
C LEU A 99 -18.54 -5.12 12.36
N PHE A 100 -19.72 -5.16 11.75
CA PHE A 100 -20.17 -4.13 10.83
C PHE A 100 -20.74 -2.94 11.61
N ASN A 101 -19.86 -2.18 12.22
CA ASN A 101 -20.17 -0.96 12.96
C ASN A 101 -19.06 0.08 12.75
N TRP A 102 -19.32 1.33 13.13
CA TRP A 102 -18.42 2.47 12.89
C TRP A 102 -17.05 2.36 13.58
N LYS A 103 -16.93 1.56 14.64
CA LYS A 103 -15.63 1.32 15.32
C LYS A 103 -14.74 0.33 14.57
N HIS A 104 -15.33 -0.56 13.76
CA HIS A 104 -14.63 -1.67 13.14
C HIS A 104 -14.64 -1.60 11.61
N LEU A 105 -15.54 -2.32 10.94
CA LEU A 105 -15.47 -2.54 9.48
C LEU A 105 -16.37 -1.60 8.68
N GLU A 106 -17.37 -0.98 9.32
CA GLU A 106 -18.30 -0.08 8.62
C GLU A 106 -17.64 1.27 8.36
N PHE A 107 -17.84 1.80 7.15
CA PHE A 107 -17.36 3.10 6.72
C PHE A 107 -18.36 3.70 5.71
N TYR A 108 -19.12 4.71 6.14
CA TYR A 108 -20.17 5.35 5.34
C TYR A 108 -21.10 4.34 4.65
N ARG A 109 -21.65 3.40 5.42
CA ARG A 109 -22.51 2.29 5.00
C ARG A 109 -21.86 1.26 4.07
N LYS A 110 -20.56 1.29 3.91
CA LYS A 110 -19.77 0.31 3.17
C LYS A 110 -18.91 -0.51 4.10
N LEU A 111 -18.56 -1.70 3.66
CA LEU A 111 -17.51 -2.51 4.25
C LEU A 111 -16.16 -1.96 3.79
N ASN A 112 -15.25 -1.68 4.72
CA ASN A 112 -13.93 -1.13 4.42
C ASN A 112 -12.84 -2.07 4.95
N PHE A 113 -12.13 -2.70 4.03
CA PHE A 113 -11.11 -3.70 4.39
C PHE A 113 -9.88 -3.07 5.03
N LEU A 114 -9.41 -1.93 4.51
CA LEU A 114 -8.24 -1.26 5.07
C LEU A 114 -8.51 -0.76 6.49
N LYS A 115 -9.70 -0.21 6.74
CA LYS A 115 -10.11 0.17 8.09
C LYS A 115 -10.03 -1.02 9.05
N GLY A 116 -10.53 -2.20 8.62
CA GLY A 116 -10.38 -3.43 9.39
C GLY A 116 -8.92 -3.73 9.70
N GLY A 117 -8.05 -3.63 8.72
CA GLY A 117 -6.60 -3.81 8.88
C GLY A 117 -5.99 -2.86 9.90
N ILE A 118 -6.33 -1.57 9.80
CA ILE A 118 -5.85 -0.53 10.73
C ILE A 118 -6.35 -0.77 12.15
N VAL A 119 -7.63 -1.10 12.32
CA VAL A 119 -8.25 -1.27 13.65
C VAL A 119 -7.73 -2.50 14.38
N PHE A 120 -7.53 -3.61 13.67
CA PHE A 120 -7.22 -4.91 14.29
C PHE A 120 -5.74 -5.28 14.32
N SER A 121 -4.86 -4.52 13.67
CA SER A 121 -3.41 -4.81 13.70
C SER A 121 -2.76 -4.36 15.02
N ASP A 122 -1.65 -5.00 15.37
CA ASP A 122 -0.87 -4.62 16.56
C ASP A 122 -0.03 -3.36 16.30
N ALA A 123 0.44 -3.18 15.07
CA ALA A 123 1.16 -1.98 14.62
C ALA A 123 0.73 -1.58 13.21
N ILE A 124 0.86 -0.31 12.89
CA ILE A 124 0.56 0.26 11.59
C ILE A 124 1.82 0.93 11.08
N SER A 125 2.14 0.75 9.81
CA SER A 125 3.20 1.50 9.16
C SER A 125 2.73 2.16 7.87
N THR A 126 3.41 3.24 7.49
CA THR A 126 3.25 3.90 6.20
C THR A 126 4.60 4.32 5.64
N VAL A 127 4.62 4.84 4.41
CA VAL A 127 5.83 4.94 3.58
C VAL A 127 6.67 6.20 3.83
N SER A 128 6.30 7.09 4.74
CA SER A 128 7.17 8.18 5.20
C SER A 128 6.75 8.71 6.58
N LYS A 129 7.67 9.36 7.29
CA LYS A 129 7.37 10.01 8.57
C LYS A 129 6.34 11.14 8.39
N THR A 130 6.54 11.98 7.40
CA THR A 130 5.61 13.07 7.06
C THR A 130 4.23 12.52 6.71
N TYR A 131 4.16 11.48 5.87
CA TYR A 131 2.88 10.88 5.51
C TYR A 131 2.15 10.25 6.71
N ALA A 132 2.88 9.70 7.69
CA ALA A 132 2.27 9.22 8.93
C ALA A 132 1.60 10.36 9.73
N GLU A 133 2.11 11.58 9.65
CA GLU A 133 1.50 12.78 10.26
C GLU A 133 0.32 13.27 9.41
N GLU A 134 0.50 13.38 8.10
CA GLU A 134 -0.49 13.89 7.14
C GLU A 134 -1.79 13.07 7.14
N ILE A 135 -1.71 11.74 7.11
CA ILE A 135 -2.90 10.85 7.07
C ILE A 135 -3.75 10.90 8.35
N GLN A 136 -3.27 11.56 9.40
CA GLN A 136 -4.03 11.83 10.61
C GLN A 136 -4.80 13.16 10.52
N THR A 137 -4.72 13.90 9.42
CA THR A 137 -5.44 15.16 9.22
C THR A 137 -6.68 14.95 8.35
N ALA A 138 -7.66 15.83 8.47
CA ALA A 138 -8.86 15.78 7.63
C ALA A 138 -8.57 15.99 6.14
N GLU A 139 -7.45 16.67 5.82
CA GLU A 139 -7.04 16.97 4.45
C GLU A 139 -6.48 15.74 3.72
N CYS A 140 -5.74 14.87 4.42
CA CYS A 140 -5.06 13.72 3.82
C CYS A 140 -5.54 12.36 4.36
N GLY A 141 -6.48 12.34 5.33
CA GLY A 141 -6.91 11.14 6.03
C GLY A 141 -7.97 10.31 5.31
N GLU A 142 -8.52 10.83 4.18
CA GLU A 142 -9.50 10.10 3.36
C GLU A 142 -10.69 9.54 4.15
N GLY A 143 -11.08 10.26 5.23
CA GLY A 143 -12.13 9.87 6.18
C GLY A 143 -11.70 8.88 7.25
N LEU A 144 -10.44 8.41 7.24
CA LEU A 144 -9.86 7.52 8.26
C LEU A 144 -9.00 8.26 9.29
N GLU A 145 -8.89 9.59 9.20
CA GLU A 145 -8.07 10.41 10.11
C GLU A 145 -8.42 10.21 11.58
N GLY A 146 -9.70 10.01 11.90
CA GLY A 146 -10.13 9.75 13.27
C GLY A 146 -9.60 8.41 13.80
N VAL A 147 -9.67 7.36 13.00
CA VAL A 147 -9.14 6.03 13.33
C VAL A 147 -7.62 6.08 13.46
N LEU A 148 -6.93 6.77 12.55
CA LEU A 148 -5.47 6.89 12.55
C LEU A 148 -4.97 7.73 13.73
N LYS A 149 -5.68 8.79 14.12
CA LYS A 149 -5.39 9.56 15.35
C LYS A 149 -5.53 8.71 16.60
N GLU A 150 -6.58 7.91 16.71
CA GLU A 150 -6.78 6.99 17.83
C GLU A 150 -5.64 5.98 17.92
N ARG A 151 -5.09 5.55 16.79
CA ARG A 151 -3.98 4.60 16.65
C ARG A 151 -2.61 5.28 16.47
N SER A 152 -2.48 6.58 16.76
CA SER A 152 -1.25 7.37 16.54
C SER A 152 -0.01 6.80 17.22
N LYS A 153 -0.16 6.17 18.38
CA LYS A 153 0.94 5.54 19.14
C LYS A 153 1.49 4.28 18.46
N ASP A 154 0.67 3.65 17.63
CA ASP A 154 0.99 2.41 16.92
C ASP A 154 1.31 2.66 15.44
N LEU A 155 1.32 3.93 15.00
CA LEU A 155 1.53 4.34 13.61
C LEU A 155 2.97 4.84 13.39
N TRP A 156 3.67 4.21 12.45
CA TRP A 156 5.07 4.47 12.15
C TRP A 156 5.28 4.81 10.67
N GLY A 157 6.02 5.88 10.40
CA GLY A 157 6.47 6.24 9.05
C GLY A 157 7.84 5.63 8.74
N ILE A 158 7.91 4.73 7.75
CA ILE A 158 9.12 4.05 7.33
C ILE A 158 9.34 4.32 5.85
N LEU A 159 10.47 4.96 5.50
CA LEU A 159 10.80 5.26 4.11
C LEU A 159 11.10 3.97 3.34
N ASN A 160 10.61 3.92 2.10
CA ASN A 160 10.96 2.85 1.17
C ASN A 160 12.46 2.84 0.90
N GLY A 161 13.02 1.65 0.73
CA GLY A 161 14.40 1.46 0.30
C GLY A 161 14.58 1.74 -1.18
N ILE A 162 15.84 1.92 -1.58
CA ILE A 162 16.27 2.00 -2.98
C ILE A 162 17.26 0.85 -3.21
N ASP A 163 17.04 0.06 -4.24
CA ASP A 163 17.98 -0.98 -4.65
C ASP A 163 19.13 -0.36 -5.43
N TYR A 164 20.24 -0.14 -4.75
CA TYR A 164 21.46 0.42 -5.35
C TYR A 164 22.19 -0.54 -6.29
N THR A 165 21.82 -1.80 -6.36
CA THR A 165 22.35 -2.71 -7.40
C THR A 165 21.77 -2.39 -8.76
N ILE A 166 20.56 -1.83 -8.79
CA ILE A 166 19.83 -1.43 -10.00
C ILE A 166 19.94 0.09 -10.22
N TRP A 167 19.62 0.88 -9.18
CA TRP A 167 19.53 2.35 -9.26
C TRP A 167 20.85 3.02 -8.82
N ASN A 168 21.91 2.77 -9.55
CA ASN A 168 23.23 3.34 -9.25
C ASN A 168 23.86 3.97 -10.49
N PRO A 169 23.95 5.31 -10.57
CA PRO A 169 24.52 5.99 -11.73
C PRO A 169 26.02 5.71 -11.95
N GLU A 170 26.72 5.15 -10.98
CA GLU A 170 28.12 4.77 -11.14
C GLU A 170 28.27 3.48 -11.96
N THR A 171 27.26 2.62 -11.98
CA THR A 171 27.30 1.30 -12.64
C THR A 171 26.18 1.10 -13.67
N ASP A 172 25.26 2.06 -13.79
CA ASP A 172 24.11 1.99 -14.70
C ASP A 172 24.57 1.93 -16.16
N LYS A 173 24.16 0.87 -16.85
CA LYS A 173 24.44 0.64 -18.26
C LYS A 173 23.48 1.34 -19.22
N CYS A 174 22.38 1.89 -18.71
CA CYS A 174 21.34 2.56 -19.50
C CYS A 174 21.65 4.04 -19.74
N ILE A 175 22.59 4.64 -19.00
CA ILE A 175 22.99 6.04 -19.17
C ILE A 175 24.24 6.15 -20.05
N ILE A 176 24.35 7.25 -20.81
CA ILE A 176 25.44 7.46 -21.77
C ILE A 176 26.81 7.60 -21.11
N ALA A 177 26.83 8.09 -19.87
CA ALA A 177 28.05 8.25 -19.08
C ALA A 177 27.75 8.07 -17.59
N ASN A 178 28.56 7.24 -16.95
CA ASN A 178 28.44 7.02 -15.50
C ASN A 178 28.94 8.22 -14.70
N TYR A 179 28.34 8.45 -13.54
CA TYR A 179 28.72 9.51 -12.62
C TYR A 179 28.44 9.10 -11.17
N GLY A 180 29.09 9.78 -10.23
CA GLY A 180 28.86 9.61 -8.79
C GLY A 180 29.07 10.92 -8.06
N MET A 181 28.83 10.94 -6.77
CA MET A 181 28.90 12.16 -5.94
C MET A 181 30.26 12.88 -6.05
N LYS A 182 31.35 12.13 -6.19
CA LYS A 182 32.71 12.69 -6.31
C LYS A 182 33.10 13.08 -7.74
N LYS A 183 32.34 12.64 -8.75
CA LYS A 183 32.63 12.87 -10.16
C LYS A 183 31.37 13.08 -10.97
N LEU A 184 30.89 14.33 -11.00
CA LEU A 184 29.63 14.71 -11.65
C LEU A 184 29.74 14.99 -13.17
N GLY A 185 30.92 14.93 -13.77
CA GLY A 185 31.10 15.23 -15.20
C GLY A 185 30.23 14.36 -16.13
N GLY A 186 30.05 13.09 -15.80
CA GLY A 186 29.14 12.19 -16.52
C GLY A 186 27.68 12.66 -16.52
N LYS A 187 27.21 13.28 -15.44
CA LYS A 187 25.85 13.83 -15.35
C LYS A 187 25.60 14.94 -16.39
N GLN A 188 26.61 15.77 -16.67
CA GLN A 188 26.51 16.79 -17.71
C GLN A 188 26.39 16.18 -19.12
N LEU A 189 27.11 15.08 -19.38
CA LEU A 189 26.96 14.34 -20.62
C LEU A 189 25.57 13.72 -20.76
N CYS A 190 25.02 13.14 -19.68
CA CYS A 190 23.65 12.64 -19.64
C CYS A 190 22.62 13.75 -19.90
N LYS A 191 22.80 14.95 -19.34
CA LYS A 191 21.96 16.13 -19.60
C LYS A 191 21.93 16.48 -21.09
N LYS A 192 23.10 16.61 -21.71
CA LYS A 192 23.19 16.93 -23.15
C LYS A 192 22.56 15.83 -24.02
N SER A 193 22.79 14.58 -23.68
CA SER A 193 22.14 13.46 -24.38
C SER A 193 20.63 13.51 -24.29
N LEU A 194 20.09 13.80 -23.12
CA LEU A 194 18.65 13.97 -22.91
C LEU A 194 18.09 15.12 -23.76
N GLN A 195 18.75 16.29 -23.75
CA GLN A 195 18.36 17.43 -24.58
C GLN A 195 18.30 17.06 -26.07
N ARG A 196 19.30 16.36 -26.59
CA ARG A 196 19.34 15.89 -28.00
C ARG A 196 18.19 14.91 -28.28
N THR A 197 18.01 13.90 -27.42
CA THR A 197 16.97 12.88 -27.59
C THR A 197 15.58 13.49 -27.69
N TYR A 198 15.29 14.49 -26.86
CA TYR A 198 14.00 15.18 -26.85
C TYR A 198 13.95 16.45 -27.70
N LYS A 199 14.99 16.69 -28.53
CA LYS A 199 15.09 17.88 -29.40
C LYS A 199 14.94 19.19 -28.66
N LEU A 200 15.42 19.26 -27.42
CA LEU A 200 15.46 20.46 -26.60
C LEU A 200 16.74 21.26 -26.95
N PRO A 201 16.72 22.62 -26.82
CA PRO A 201 17.93 23.41 -27.00
C PRO A 201 19.02 23.00 -25.99
N GLU A 202 20.26 22.82 -26.46
CA GLU A 202 21.41 22.53 -25.58
C GLU A 202 21.82 23.79 -24.82
N ARG A 203 21.07 24.16 -23.81
CA ARG A 203 21.34 25.31 -22.94
C ARG A 203 21.86 24.84 -21.59
N ASP A 204 22.65 25.67 -20.93
CA ASP A 204 23.10 25.41 -19.56
C ASP A 204 22.07 25.97 -18.54
N VAL A 205 20.87 25.39 -18.57
CA VAL A 205 19.76 25.67 -17.66
C VAL A 205 19.29 24.37 -17.03
N PRO A 206 18.65 24.38 -15.86
CA PRO A 206 18.05 23.19 -15.28
C PRO A 206 17.03 22.54 -16.23
N ILE A 207 16.97 21.21 -16.21
CA ILE A 207 15.93 20.44 -16.87
C ILE A 207 15.02 19.88 -15.80
N ILE A 208 13.71 20.10 -15.93
CA ILE A 208 12.69 19.50 -15.10
C ILE A 208 12.09 18.34 -15.90
N GLY A 209 12.16 17.13 -15.37
CA GLY A 209 11.57 15.94 -15.97
C GLY A 209 10.51 15.36 -15.03
N MET A 210 9.36 14.92 -15.58
CA MET A 210 8.33 14.24 -14.85
C MET A 210 7.99 12.93 -15.55
N ILE A 211 8.13 11.81 -14.82
CA ILE A 211 7.78 10.47 -15.29
C ILE A 211 6.76 9.92 -14.29
N THR A 212 5.48 10.03 -14.63
CA THR A 212 4.40 9.62 -13.74
C THR A 212 3.13 9.28 -14.52
N ARG A 213 2.18 8.64 -13.87
CA ARG A 213 0.81 8.56 -14.39
C ARG A 213 0.17 9.94 -14.33
N LEU A 214 -0.65 10.26 -15.35
CA LEU A 214 -1.46 11.48 -15.34
C LEU A 214 -2.67 11.23 -14.41
N ALA A 215 -2.49 11.54 -13.14
CA ALA A 215 -3.50 11.38 -12.10
C ALA A 215 -3.40 12.57 -11.13
N GLU A 216 -4.54 13.01 -10.61
CA GLU A 216 -4.67 14.13 -9.66
C GLU A 216 -3.67 14.05 -8.50
N GLN A 217 -3.51 12.85 -7.92
CA GLN A 217 -2.54 12.58 -6.85
C GLN A 217 -1.08 12.96 -7.17
N LYS A 218 -0.76 13.27 -8.43
CA LYS A 218 0.59 13.62 -8.86
C LYS A 218 0.81 15.13 -8.95
N GLY A 219 -0.22 15.92 -8.63
CA GLY A 219 -0.12 17.38 -8.60
C GLY A 219 0.25 17.96 -9.96
N LEU A 220 -0.51 17.59 -11.00
CA LEU A 220 -0.27 18.03 -12.38
C LEU A 220 -1.11 19.25 -12.76
N ASP A 221 -1.97 19.71 -11.90
CA ASP A 221 -2.89 20.85 -11.96
C ASP A 221 -2.31 22.14 -11.38
#